data_1d95fd9cb8b828a17493d44458997b38
#
_entry.id   1d95fd9cb8b828a17493d44458997b38
#
_cell.length_a   1.000
_cell.length_b   1.000
_cell.length_c   1.000
_cell.angle_alpha   90.00
_cell.angle_beta   90.00
_cell.angle_gamma   90.00
#
_symmetry.space_group_name_H-M   'P 1'
#
loop_
_entity.id
_entity.type
_entity.pdbx_description
1 polymer ?
#
loop_
_entity_poly.entity_id
_entity_poly.type
_entity_poly.pdbx_seq_one_letter_code
_entity_poly.pdbx_strand_id
1 'polypeptide(L)'
;VLVVCNTVDDAQYVFQSLDSENKVLLHGRFCAKDRNDKELLLKESDIRLLVGTQAIEVSLDIDFDVLFTSPAPIDALVQRFGRINRKCKKDICPCFIFRESGEKDHFIYRNKEVIARTIYAFDMIVANNNGVIKEDILQKYIDYVYPDWAEEDKIDYEDTKRIFEKFISEEMAPLEYSEQKEEDYYKQFDGYKVLPISLSEEYQQYLLDYAFVKAESLLVSVSTNRLRSLFYSGQAEWKSFAYPVKDSIEHKKELVVRIPYTSELGLQFNTDNNNSYFQEDNYL
;
A
#
# COMPACT_ATOMS: atom_id res chain seq x y z
N VAL A 1 17.15 5.61 9.38
CA VAL A 1 15.85 6.15 9.86
C VAL A 1 14.74 5.58 9.02
N LEU A 2 13.66 5.17 9.68
CA LEU A 2 12.42 4.74 9.05
C LEU A 2 11.32 5.75 9.35
N VAL A 3 10.60 6.21 8.34
CA VAL A 3 9.42 7.06 8.48
C VAL A 3 8.22 6.36 7.86
N VAL A 4 7.14 6.19 8.64
CA VAL A 4 5.91 5.52 8.18
C VAL A 4 4.75 6.48 8.25
N CYS A 5 4.18 6.77 7.09
CA CYS A 5 2.97 7.57 6.94
C CYS A 5 1.76 6.64 6.69
N ASN A 6 0.58 7.10 7.06
CA ASN A 6 -0.64 6.32 6.79
C ASN A 6 -1.10 6.47 5.34
N THR A 7 -0.91 7.64 4.72
CA THR A 7 -1.30 7.87 3.33
C THR A 7 -0.11 7.97 2.40
N VAL A 8 -0.32 7.64 1.12
CA VAL A 8 0.72 7.78 0.09
C VAL A 8 1.05 9.24 -0.16
N ASP A 9 0.06 10.13 -0.11
CA ASP A 9 0.24 11.57 -0.33
C ASP A 9 1.17 12.16 0.74
N ASP A 10 0.96 11.79 2.03
CA ASP A 10 1.84 12.21 3.12
C ASP A 10 3.26 11.63 2.97
N ALA A 11 3.37 10.36 2.57
CA ALA A 11 4.67 9.73 2.34
C ALA A 11 5.45 10.42 1.22
N GLN A 12 4.79 10.76 0.11
CA GLN A 12 5.39 11.52 -0.99
C GLN A 12 5.82 12.93 -0.54
N TYR A 13 4.97 13.63 0.21
CA TYR A 13 5.27 14.96 0.75
C TYR A 13 6.45 14.94 1.71
N VAL A 14 6.47 14.02 2.67
CA VAL A 14 7.57 13.86 3.63
C VAL A 14 8.86 13.50 2.91
N PHE A 15 8.82 12.58 1.95
CA PHE A 15 9.98 12.19 1.16
C PHE A 15 10.59 13.37 0.39
N GLN A 16 9.77 14.22 -0.23
CA GLN A 16 10.21 15.40 -0.94
C GLN A 16 10.77 16.48 0.00
N SER A 17 10.19 16.60 1.20
CA SER A 17 10.58 17.64 2.18
C SER A 17 11.87 17.32 2.93
N LEU A 18 12.27 16.05 3.01
CA LEU A 18 13.48 15.63 3.71
C LEU A 18 14.68 15.63 2.77
N ASP A 19 15.74 16.35 3.15
CA ASP A 19 17.00 16.35 2.41
C ASP A 19 17.90 15.22 2.91
N SER A 20 18.13 14.23 2.05
CA SER A 20 19.02 13.09 2.31
C SER A 20 19.48 12.48 1.00
N GLU A 21 20.78 12.25 0.86
CA GLU A 21 21.36 11.68 -0.36
C GLU A 21 20.95 10.20 -0.58
N ASN A 22 20.82 9.43 0.50
CA ASN A 22 20.50 7.98 0.45
C ASN A 22 19.11 7.71 1.01
N LYS A 23 18.07 8.21 0.31
CA LYS A 23 16.68 8.02 0.68
C LYS A 23 15.91 7.20 -0.34
N VAL A 24 14.96 6.40 0.14
CA VAL A 24 14.03 5.60 -0.67
C VAL A 24 12.60 5.86 -0.22
N LEU A 25 11.69 5.97 -1.18
CA LEU A 25 10.24 6.00 -0.96
C LEU A 25 9.64 4.67 -1.39
N LEU A 26 8.77 4.08 -0.55
CA LEU A 26 8.09 2.82 -0.87
C LEU A 26 6.61 2.85 -0.46
N HIS A 27 5.72 2.64 -1.43
CA HIS A 27 4.27 2.59 -1.21
C HIS A 27 3.54 1.83 -2.33
N GLY A 28 2.24 1.64 -2.22
CA GLY A 28 1.43 0.84 -3.16
C GLY A 28 1.20 1.47 -4.55
N ARG A 29 1.56 2.76 -4.77
CA ARG A 29 1.36 3.42 -6.08
C ARG A 29 2.58 3.35 -7.01
N PHE A 30 3.50 2.43 -6.77
CA PHE A 30 4.56 2.07 -7.72
C PHE A 30 4.10 0.92 -8.60
N CYS A 31 4.56 0.89 -9.85
CA CYS A 31 4.47 -0.31 -10.67
C CYS A 31 5.40 -1.41 -10.11
N ALA A 32 5.13 -2.66 -10.45
CA ALA A 32 5.88 -3.79 -9.89
C ALA A 32 7.38 -3.74 -10.23
N LYS A 33 7.74 -3.26 -11.42
CA LYS A 33 9.14 -3.05 -11.83
C LYS A 33 9.87 -2.14 -10.86
N ASP A 34 9.37 -0.90 -10.68
CA ASP A 34 10.04 0.11 -9.85
C ASP A 34 10.02 -0.28 -8.36
N ARG A 35 8.96 -0.95 -7.92
CA ARG A 35 8.89 -1.50 -6.56
C ARG A 35 9.98 -2.54 -6.33
N ASN A 36 10.15 -3.49 -7.24
CA ASN A 36 11.21 -4.50 -7.16
C ASN A 36 12.61 -3.87 -7.14
N ASP A 37 12.85 -2.87 -7.99
CA ASP A 37 14.12 -2.15 -8.04
C ASP A 37 14.42 -1.46 -6.70
N LYS A 38 13.41 -0.83 -6.07
CA LYS A 38 13.55 -0.23 -4.73
C LYS A 38 13.78 -1.27 -3.64
N GLU A 39 13.12 -2.41 -3.69
CA GLU A 39 13.31 -3.51 -2.74
C GLU A 39 14.71 -4.13 -2.85
N LEU A 40 15.27 -4.22 -4.06
CA LEU A 40 16.66 -4.62 -4.29
C LEU A 40 17.63 -3.58 -3.73
N LEU A 41 17.37 -2.29 -3.99
CA LEU A 41 18.18 -1.19 -3.47
C LEU A 41 18.24 -1.20 -1.93
N LEU A 42 17.11 -1.48 -1.26
CA LEU A 42 17.04 -1.60 0.19
C LEU A 42 17.87 -2.78 0.76
N LYS A 43 18.10 -3.83 -0.04
CA LYS A 43 18.90 -5.00 0.36
C LYS A 43 20.39 -4.81 0.11
N GLU A 44 20.76 -4.13 -0.98
CA GLU A 44 22.12 -4.08 -1.49
C GLU A 44 22.87 -2.78 -1.14
N SER A 45 22.14 -1.75 -0.72
CA SER A 45 22.71 -0.42 -0.48
C SER A 45 22.53 0.02 0.97
N ASP A 46 23.42 0.92 1.42
CA ASP A 46 23.34 1.59 2.72
C ASP A 46 22.31 2.73 2.67
N ILE A 47 21.04 2.37 2.72
CA ILE A 47 19.94 3.32 2.73
C ILE A 47 19.78 3.92 4.14
N ARG A 48 19.95 5.23 4.25
CA ARG A 48 19.88 5.95 5.53
C ARG A 48 18.46 6.38 5.91
N LEU A 49 17.60 6.61 4.91
CA LEU A 49 16.22 7.05 5.11
C LEU A 49 15.28 6.25 4.21
N LEU A 50 14.35 5.53 4.83
CA LEU A 50 13.20 4.95 4.14
C LEU A 50 11.94 5.69 4.58
N VAL A 51 11.20 6.22 3.63
CA VAL A 51 9.85 6.74 3.83
C VAL A 51 8.88 5.79 3.17
N GLY A 52 7.79 5.44 3.84
CA GLY A 52 6.81 4.55 3.23
C GLY A 52 5.46 4.55 3.93
N THR A 53 4.59 3.67 3.45
CA THR A 53 3.28 3.43 4.03
C THR A 53 3.21 2.01 4.58
N GLN A 54 2.00 1.44 4.79
CA GLN A 54 1.79 0.06 5.23
C GLN A 54 2.54 -0.97 4.37
N ALA A 55 2.91 -0.61 3.15
CA ALA A 55 3.69 -1.48 2.26
C ALA A 55 5.01 -1.99 2.88
N ILE A 56 5.54 -1.30 3.90
CA ILE A 56 6.76 -1.71 4.62
C ILE A 56 6.51 -2.67 5.79
N GLU A 57 5.26 -2.84 6.21
CA GLU A 57 4.89 -3.71 7.32
C GLU A 57 5.01 -5.20 6.94
N VAL A 58 4.84 -5.51 5.64
CA VAL A 58 4.78 -6.87 5.12
C VAL A 58 5.99 -7.16 4.22
N SER A 59 6.56 -8.35 4.37
CA SER A 59 7.52 -8.99 3.44
C SER A 59 8.88 -8.30 3.23
N LEU A 60 9.21 -7.22 3.92
CA LEU A 60 10.51 -6.57 3.80
C LEU A 60 11.45 -7.01 4.94
N ASP A 61 12.65 -7.48 4.58
CA ASP A 61 13.73 -7.75 5.53
C ASP A 61 14.60 -6.50 5.68
N ILE A 62 14.08 -5.51 6.39
CA ILE A 62 14.74 -4.23 6.68
C ILE A 62 15.02 -4.10 8.17
N ASP A 63 16.08 -3.38 8.51
CA ASP A 63 16.52 -3.17 9.90
C ASP A 63 17.04 -1.73 10.06
N PHE A 64 16.26 -0.89 10.70
CA PHE A 64 16.61 0.51 10.96
C PHE A 64 16.84 0.77 12.45
N ASP A 65 17.37 1.95 12.78
CA ASP A 65 17.75 2.34 14.13
C ASP A 65 16.73 3.24 14.81
N VAL A 66 15.94 3.96 14.03
CA VAL A 66 14.98 4.97 14.52
C VAL A 66 13.73 4.90 13.66
N LEU A 67 12.58 4.92 14.31
CA LEU A 67 11.27 5.00 13.68
C LEU A 67 10.57 6.32 14.03
N PHE A 68 10.01 6.95 13.01
CA PHE A 68 8.96 7.96 13.12
C PHE A 68 7.72 7.43 12.42
N THR A 69 6.57 7.45 13.09
CA THR A 69 5.35 6.87 12.51
C THR A 69 4.11 7.68 12.82
N SER A 70 3.23 7.81 11.84
CA SER A 70 1.86 8.25 12.06
C SER A 70 1.14 7.32 13.04
N PRO A 71 0.14 7.81 13.81
CA PRO A 71 -0.65 6.98 14.70
C PRO A 71 -1.41 5.92 13.92
N ALA A 72 -1.42 4.70 14.43
CA ALA A 72 -2.06 3.55 13.79
C ALA A 72 -2.58 2.59 14.87
N PRO A 73 -3.40 1.59 14.53
CA PRO A 73 -3.76 0.51 15.44
C PRO A 73 -2.53 -0.18 16.04
N ILE A 74 -2.67 -0.73 17.24
CA ILE A 74 -1.55 -1.29 17.99
C ILE A 74 -0.84 -2.43 17.25
N ASP A 75 -1.57 -3.25 16.52
CA ASP A 75 -1.04 -4.35 15.71
C ASP A 75 -0.17 -3.84 14.55
N ALA A 76 -0.61 -2.80 13.85
CA ALA A 76 0.17 -2.14 12.80
C ALA A 76 1.44 -1.50 13.39
N LEU A 77 1.35 -0.80 14.54
CA LEU A 77 2.52 -0.22 15.20
C LEU A 77 3.52 -1.30 15.64
N VAL A 78 3.07 -2.43 16.15
CA VAL A 78 3.95 -3.57 16.49
C VAL A 78 4.69 -4.10 15.27
N GLN A 79 4.02 -4.20 14.12
CA GLN A 79 4.67 -4.60 12.87
C GLN A 79 5.74 -3.58 12.43
N ARG A 80 5.47 -2.27 12.59
CA ARG A 80 6.42 -1.19 12.32
C ARG A 80 7.63 -1.25 13.27
N PHE A 81 7.41 -1.49 14.56
CA PHE A 81 8.50 -1.68 15.55
C PHE A 81 9.36 -2.88 15.20
N GLY A 82 8.78 -3.95 14.69
CA GLY A 82 9.51 -5.12 14.19
C GLY A 82 10.45 -4.85 13.01
N ARG A 83 10.51 -3.61 12.49
CA ARG A 83 11.47 -3.14 11.48
C ARG A 83 12.64 -2.36 12.09
N ILE A 84 12.65 -2.21 13.40
CA ILE A 84 13.67 -1.48 14.15
C ILE A 84 14.43 -2.48 15.01
N ASN A 85 15.77 -2.43 14.95
CA ASN A 85 16.66 -3.37 15.67
C ASN A 85 16.25 -4.84 15.49
N ARG A 86 15.74 -5.18 14.30
CA ARG A 86 15.21 -6.52 13.96
C ARG A 86 16.23 -7.64 14.24
N LYS A 87 17.51 -7.33 14.04
CA LYS A 87 18.62 -8.30 14.28
C LYS A 87 19.08 -8.34 15.72
N CYS A 88 18.43 -7.61 16.63
CA CYS A 88 18.76 -7.51 18.06
C CYS A 88 20.24 -7.21 18.32
N LYS A 89 20.86 -6.36 17.50
CA LYS A 89 22.28 -5.97 17.62
C LYS A 89 22.51 -4.78 18.55
N LYS A 90 21.43 -4.08 18.90
CA LYS A 90 21.44 -2.89 19.76
C LYS A 90 20.56 -3.14 20.98
N ASP A 91 20.84 -2.46 22.08
CA ASP A 91 20.07 -2.64 23.31
C ASP A 91 18.65 -2.11 23.16
N ILE A 92 18.51 -0.83 22.86
CA ILE A 92 17.20 -0.14 22.68
C ILE A 92 17.32 0.82 21.50
N CYS A 93 16.27 0.84 20.67
CA CYS A 93 16.16 1.80 19.56
C CYS A 93 14.90 2.65 19.74
N PRO A 94 14.98 3.98 19.47
CA PRO A 94 13.86 4.88 19.67
C PRO A 94 12.80 4.73 18.59
N CYS A 95 11.53 4.69 19.00
CA CYS A 95 10.36 4.74 18.15
C CYS A 95 9.48 5.92 18.57
N PHE A 96 9.21 6.82 17.64
CA PHE A 96 8.40 8.01 17.86
C PHE A 96 7.05 7.88 17.15
N ILE A 97 5.96 7.94 17.91
CA ILE A 97 4.61 7.92 17.39
C ILE A 97 4.06 9.34 17.44
N PHE A 98 3.64 9.89 16.32
CA PHE A 98 2.91 11.16 16.29
C PHE A 98 1.55 10.98 16.95
N ARG A 99 1.09 12.00 17.69
CA ARG A 99 -0.20 11.93 18.38
C ARG A 99 -1.37 12.37 17.51
N GLU A 100 -1.09 13.22 16.57
CA GLU A 100 -2.10 13.78 15.67
C GLU A 100 -2.13 12.97 14.37
N SER A 101 -3.33 12.58 13.97
CA SER A 101 -3.60 11.96 12.69
C SER A 101 -3.64 13.00 11.59
N GLY A 102 -3.18 12.66 10.40
CA GLY A 102 -3.39 13.46 9.20
C GLY A 102 -4.89 13.57 8.85
N GLU A 103 -5.26 14.59 8.09
CA GLU A 103 -6.66 14.82 7.70
C GLU A 103 -7.29 13.62 6.97
N LYS A 104 -6.47 12.86 6.23
CA LYS A 104 -6.91 11.70 5.44
C LYS A 104 -6.72 10.35 6.13
N ASP A 105 -6.13 10.32 7.33
CA ASP A 105 -5.84 9.05 8.03
C ASP A 105 -7.11 8.25 8.36
N HIS A 106 -8.26 8.92 8.51
CA HIS A 106 -9.54 8.27 8.76
C HIS A 106 -10.04 7.40 7.58
N PHE A 107 -9.51 7.60 6.37
CA PHE A 107 -9.79 6.73 5.23
C PHE A 107 -9.02 5.41 5.32
N ILE A 108 -7.88 5.41 6.02
CA ILE A 108 -7.05 4.23 6.22
C ILE A 108 -7.49 3.48 7.49
N TYR A 109 -7.62 4.21 8.60
CA TYR A 109 -8.04 3.67 9.89
C TYR A 109 -9.35 4.32 10.34
N ARG A 110 -10.47 3.69 10.00
CA ARG A 110 -11.83 4.23 10.23
C ARG A 110 -12.16 4.33 11.72
N ASN A 111 -11.72 3.36 12.51
CA ASN A 111 -12.04 3.28 13.93
C ASN A 111 -11.12 4.20 14.77
N LYS A 112 -11.58 5.45 14.97
CA LYS A 112 -10.87 6.45 15.78
C LYS A 112 -10.69 6.04 17.24
N GLU A 113 -11.60 5.22 17.78
CA GLU A 113 -11.53 4.74 19.16
C GLU A 113 -10.36 3.77 19.36
N VAL A 114 -10.12 2.88 18.39
CA VAL A 114 -8.95 1.98 18.38
C VAL A 114 -7.65 2.80 18.39
N ILE A 115 -7.56 3.85 17.58
CA ILE A 115 -6.38 4.74 17.58
C ILE A 115 -6.20 5.43 18.92
N ALA A 116 -7.28 5.99 19.49
CA ALA A 116 -7.22 6.66 20.80
C ALA A 116 -6.80 5.69 21.91
N ARG A 117 -7.36 4.48 21.95
CA ARG A 117 -6.96 3.41 22.91
C ARG A 117 -5.50 2.99 22.71
N THR A 118 -5.05 2.92 21.46
CA THR A 118 -3.65 2.60 21.13
C THR A 118 -2.70 3.65 21.69
N ILE A 119 -2.96 4.94 21.46
CA ILE A 119 -2.14 6.02 22.00
C ILE A 119 -2.12 5.99 23.54
N TYR A 120 -3.28 5.78 24.18
CA TYR A 120 -3.37 5.65 25.62
C TYR A 120 -2.60 4.42 26.15
N ALA A 121 -2.64 3.28 25.45
CA ALA A 121 -1.86 2.08 25.80
C ALA A 121 -0.35 2.38 25.78
N PHE A 122 0.14 3.14 24.79
CA PHE A 122 1.55 3.55 24.75
C PHE A 122 1.88 4.59 25.84
N ASP A 123 0.97 5.50 26.19
CA ASP A 123 1.14 6.37 27.36
C ASP A 123 1.30 5.56 28.67
N MET A 124 0.51 4.50 28.82
CA MET A 124 0.68 3.58 29.97
C MET A 124 2.03 2.86 29.94
N ILE A 125 2.53 2.43 28.78
CA ILE A 125 3.86 1.83 28.66
C ILE A 125 4.95 2.83 29.04
N VAL A 126 4.84 4.07 28.59
CA VAL A 126 5.77 5.15 29.00
C VAL A 126 5.76 5.36 30.49
N ALA A 127 4.59 5.46 31.11
CA ALA A 127 4.44 5.71 32.54
C ALA A 127 4.93 4.55 33.42
N ASN A 128 4.62 3.31 33.01
CA ASN A 128 4.86 2.13 33.86
C ASN A 128 6.21 1.43 33.58
N ASN A 129 6.79 1.63 32.40
CA ASN A 129 7.98 0.90 31.93
C ASN A 129 9.03 1.79 31.25
N ASN A 130 9.03 3.09 31.55
CA ASN A 130 9.94 4.07 30.95
C ASN A 130 9.96 4.02 29.41
N GLY A 131 8.82 3.70 28.79
CA GLY A 131 8.68 3.59 27.33
C GLY A 131 9.29 2.33 26.70
N VAL A 132 9.81 1.40 27.50
CA VAL A 132 10.38 0.14 26.99
C VAL A 132 9.24 -0.84 26.68
N ILE A 133 9.13 -1.22 25.42
CA ILE A 133 8.17 -2.24 24.97
C ILE A 133 8.78 -3.62 25.21
N LYS A 134 8.07 -4.47 25.94
CA LYS A 134 8.43 -5.87 26.19
C LYS A 134 7.35 -6.78 25.63
N GLU A 135 7.75 -7.85 24.96
CA GLU A 135 6.81 -8.80 24.34
C GLU A 135 5.87 -9.46 25.36
N ASP A 136 6.35 -9.78 26.55
CA ASP A 136 5.60 -10.44 27.62
C ASP A 136 4.40 -9.63 28.15
N ILE A 137 4.46 -8.30 28.02
CA ILE A 137 3.36 -7.40 28.45
C ILE A 137 2.50 -6.91 27.30
N LEU A 138 2.92 -7.11 26.06
CA LEU A 138 2.28 -6.52 24.88
C LEU A 138 0.86 -7.04 24.69
N GLN A 139 0.62 -8.35 24.93
CA GLN A 139 -0.71 -8.96 24.82
C GLN A 139 -1.75 -8.23 25.68
N LYS A 140 -1.39 -7.85 26.90
CA LYS A 140 -2.29 -7.08 27.79
C LYS A 140 -2.75 -5.76 27.18
N TYR A 141 -1.88 -5.08 26.44
CA TYR A 141 -2.22 -3.82 25.79
C TYR A 141 -3.03 -4.05 24.52
N ILE A 142 -2.77 -5.13 23.79
CA ILE A 142 -3.60 -5.54 22.65
C ILE A 142 -5.02 -5.84 23.12
N ASP A 143 -5.19 -6.63 24.20
CA ASP A 143 -6.50 -6.95 24.77
C ASP A 143 -7.23 -5.69 25.28
N TYR A 144 -6.48 -4.70 25.77
CA TYR A 144 -7.05 -3.41 26.16
C TYR A 144 -7.56 -2.59 24.94
N VAL A 145 -6.80 -2.60 23.84
CA VAL A 145 -7.18 -1.88 22.61
C VAL A 145 -8.36 -2.57 21.93
N TYR A 146 -8.36 -3.90 21.91
CA TYR A 146 -9.37 -4.75 21.27
C TYR A 146 -10.11 -5.63 22.30
N PRO A 147 -10.94 -5.06 23.18
CA PRO A 147 -11.68 -5.84 24.19
C PRO A 147 -12.75 -6.73 23.55
N ASP A 148 -13.25 -6.36 22.39
CA ASP A 148 -14.20 -7.12 21.56
C ASP A 148 -14.10 -6.60 20.11
N TRP A 149 -14.68 -7.34 19.16
CA TRP A 149 -14.82 -6.90 17.78
C TRP A 149 -15.76 -5.69 17.72
N ALA A 150 -15.34 -4.65 17.01
CA ALA A 150 -16.25 -3.56 16.68
C ALA A 150 -17.40 -4.08 15.81
N GLU A 151 -18.60 -3.53 15.97
CA GLU A 151 -19.77 -3.99 15.22
C GLU A 151 -19.59 -3.81 13.70
N GLU A 152 -18.91 -2.74 13.29
CA GLU A 152 -18.57 -2.48 11.89
C GLU A 152 -17.65 -3.57 11.33
N ASP A 153 -16.63 -3.99 12.08
CA ASP A 153 -15.70 -5.06 11.68
C ASP A 153 -16.42 -6.41 11.55
N LYS A 154 -17.42 -6.67 12.42
CA LYS A 154 -18.26 -7.88 12.32
C LYS A 154 -19.08 -7.89 11.04
N ILE A 155 -19.69 -6.75 10.70
CA ILE A 155 -20.50 -6.60 9.49
C ILE A 155 -19.61 -6.81 8.25
N ASP A 156 -18.46 -6.15 8.18
CA ASP A 156 -17.52 -6.27 7.06
C ASP A 156 -17.01 -7.72 6.91
N TYR A 157 -16.74 -8.39 8.03
CA TYR A 157 -16.36 -9.81 8.04
C TYR A 157 -17.48 -10.72 7.49
N GLU A 158 -18.72 -10.56 7.96
CA GLU A 158 -19.84 -11.39 7.51
C GLU A 158 -20.19 -11.14 6.03
N ASP A 159 -20.06 -9.89 5.56
CA ASP A 159 -20.28 -9.56 4.16
C ASP A 159 -19.17 -10.14 3.26
N THR A 160 -17.91 -10.02 3.65
CA THR A 160 -16.77 -10.62 2.93
C THR A 160 -16.90 -12.14 2.90
N LYS A 161 -17.23 -12.75 4.04
CA LYS A 161 -17.47 -14.21 4.15
C LYS A 161 -18.57 -14.67 3.22
N ARG A 162 -19.71 -13.94 3.15
CA ARG A 162 -20.84 -14.25 2.26
C ARG A 162 -20.42 -14.19 0.78
N ILE A 163 -19.65 -13.17 0.38
CA ILE A 163 -19.12 -13.05 -0.98
C ILE A 163 -18.22 -14.25 -1.30
N PHE A 164 -17.34 -14.61 -0.38
CA PHE A 164 -16.42 -15.72 -0.55
C PHE A 164 -17.14 -17.09 -0.61
N GLU A 165 -18.10 -17.32 0.27
CA GLU A 165 -18.93 -18.55 0.27
C GLU A 165 -19.73 -18.68 -1.03
N LYS A 166 -20.30 -17.57 -1.52
CA LYS A 166 -21.01 -17.54 -2.80
C LYS A 166 -20.08 -17.87 -3.95
N PHE A 167 -18.91 -17.26 -3.99
CA PHE A 167 -17.90 -17.54 -5.03
C PHE A 167 -17.51 -19.02 -5.05
N ILE A 168 -17.23 -19.62 -3.88
CA ILE A 168 -16.84 -21.03 -3.78
C ILE A 168 -18.01 -21.96 -4.19
N SER A 169 -19.24 -21.66 -3.77
CA SER A 169 -20.37 -22.56 -3.97
C SER A 169 -21.03 -22.46 -5.35
N GLU A 170 -21.05 -21.27 -5.94
CA GLU A 170 -21.81 -20.99 -7.17
C GLU A 170 -20.90 -20.76 -8.39
N GLU A 171 -19.70 -20.25 -8.21
CA GLU A 171 -18.85 -19.80 -9.32
C GLU A 171 -17.62 -20.68 -9.56
N MET A 172 -17.12 -21.38 -8.53
CA MET A 172 -16.02 -22.34 -8.67
C MET A 172 -16.56 -23.71 -9.10
N ALA A 173 -16.49 -23.99 -10.39
CA ALA A 173 -16.72 -25.37 -10.87
C ALA A 173 -15.38 -26.13 -10.86
N PRO A 174 -15.29 -27.34 -10.26
CA PRO A 174 -14.07 -28.14 -10.29
C PRO A 174 -13.63 -28.43 -11.73
N LEU A 175 -12.37 -28.15 -12.07
CA LEU A 175 -11.75 -28.35 -13.38
C LEU A 175 -12.25 -27.41 -14.50
N GLU A 176 -13.06 -26.40 -14.21
CA GLU A 176 -13.44 -25.39 -15.19
C GLU A 176 -12.62 -24.13 -14.96
N TYR A 177 -11.70 -23.84 -15.89
CA TYR A 177 -10.96 -22.58 -15.89
C TYR A 177 -11.77 -21.54 -16.67
N SER A 178 -12.00 -20.38 -16.06
CA SER A 178 -12.60 -19.23 -16.70
C SER A 178 -11.78 -17.99 -16.35
N GLU A 179 -11.08 -17.47 -17.34
CA GLU A 179 -10.28 -16.23 -17.21
C GLU A 179 -11.13 -15.05 -16.71
N GLN A 180 -12.39 -14.96 -17.19
CA GLN A 180 -13.33 -13.92 -16.76
C GLN A 180 -13.68 -14.00 -15.27
N LYS A 181 -13.94 -15.22 -14.75
CA LYS A 181 -14.26 -15.42 -13.33
C LYS A 181 -13.05 -15.14 -12.44
N GLU A 182 -11.85 -15.51 -12.89
CA GLU A 182 -10.60 -15.21 -12.21
C GLU A 182 -10.36 -13.70 -12.15
N GLU A 183 -10.49 -13.00 -13.27
CA GLU A 183 -10.38 -11.54 -13.30
C GLU A 183 -11.40 -10.84 -12.40
N ASP A 184 -12.67 -11.28 -12.42
CA ASP A 184 -13.73 -10.68 -11.61
C ASP A 184 -13.50 -10.92 -10.11
N TYR A 185 -12.91 -12.05 -9.74
CA TYR A 185 -12.49 -12.34 -8.37
C TYR A 185 -11.34 -11.40 -7.93
N TYR A 186 -10.26 -11.33 -8.70
CA TYR A 186 -9.13 -10.47 -8.36
C TYR A 186 -9.49 -8.98 -8.35
N LYS A 187 -10.40 -8.52 -9.23
CA LYS A 187 -10.90 -7.14 -9.21
C LYS A 187 -11.56 -6.74 -7.89
N GLN A 188 -12.09 -7.69 -7.13
CA GLN A 188 -12.69 -7.41 -5.82
C GLN A 188 -11.63 -7.15 -4.74
N PHE A 189 -10.43 -7.73 -4.88
CA PHE A 189 -9.36 -7.64 -3.89
C PHE A 189 -8.21 -6.71 -4.30
N ASP A 190 -7.83 -6.72 -5.58
CA ASP A 190 -6.63 -6.02 -6.06
C ASP A 190 -6.92 -4.64 -6.69
N GLY A 191 -8.19 -4.31 -6.92
CA GLY A 191 -8.55 -3.11 -7.67
C GLY A 191 -8.24 -3.25 -9.17
N TYR A 192 -8.08 -2.12 -9.84
CA TYR A 192 -7.79 -2.07 -11.28
C TYR A 192 -6.33 -1.76 -11.55
N LYS A 193 -5.74 -2.45 -12.52
CA LYS A 193 -4.41 -2.12 -13.03
C LYS A 193 -4.53 -1.05 -14.10
N VAL A 194 -3.71 0.00 -13.98
CA VAL A 194 -3.66 1.11 -14.94
C VAL A 194 -2.24 1.32 -15.42
N LEU A 195 -2.10 1.74 -16.67
CA LEU A 195 -0.81 2.09 -17.26
C LEU A 195 -0.63 3.61 -17.19
N PRO A 196 0.36 4.14 -16.47
CA PRO A 196 0.72 5.54 -16.57
C PRO A 196 1.12 5.90 -18.00
N ILE A 197 0.62 7.01 -18.54
CA ILE A 197 0.88 7.41 -19.93
C ILE A 197 2.38 7.55 -20.23
N SER A 198 3.18 7.97 -19.23
CA SER A 198 4.63 8.09 -19.33
C SER A 198 5.36 6.76 -19.57
N LEU A 199 4.73 5.62 -19.24
CA LEU A 199 5.27 4.28 -19.44
C LEU A 199 4.73 3.60 -20.72
N SER A 200 3.87 4.28 -21.48
CA SER A 200 3.20 3.68 -22.66
C SER A 200 4.18 3.25 -23.76
N GLU A 201 5.26 3.98 -23.97
CA GLU A 201 6.27 3.63 -24.98
C GLU A 201 7.08 2.39 -24.56
N GLU A 202 7.50 2.32 -23.29
CA GLU A 202 8.19 1.16 -22.74
C GLU A 202 7.27 -0.08 -22.75
N TYR A 203 5.99 0.09 -22.40
CA TYR A 203 4.98 -0.96 -22.47
C TYR A 203 4.83 -1.51 -23.88
N GLN A 204 4.70 -0.63 -24.89
CA GLN A 204 4.63 -1.01 -26.30
C GLN A 204 5.89 -1.78 -26.74
N GLN A 205 7.08 -1.33 -26.33
CA GLN A 205 8.31 -2.00 -26.69
C GLN A 205 8.37 -3.41 -26.10
N TYR A 206 7.99 -3.61 -24.84
CA TYR A 206 7.93 -4.93 -24.23
C TYR A 206 6.95 -5.87 -24.94
N LEU A 207 5.82 -5.38 -25.43
CA LEU A 207 4.90 -6.20 -26.23
C LEU A 207 5.54 -6.61 -27.56
N LEU A 208 6.24 -5.70 -28.24
CA LEU A 208 6.97 -6.00 -29.49
C LEU A 208 8.08 -7.03 -29.29
N ASP A 209 8.71 -7.03 -28.13
CA ASP A 209 9.78 -7.96 -27.74
C ASP A 209 9.22 -9.27 -27.14
N TYR A 210 7.90 -9.48 -27.16
CA TYR A 210 7.21 -10.63 -26.51
C TYR A 210 7.48 -10.77 -25.01
N ALA A 211 7.87 -9.69 -24.35
CA ALA A 211 8.17 -9.63 -22.92
C ALA A 211 6.93 -9.27 -22.09
N PHE A 212 5.84 -10.03 -22.23
CA PHE A 212 4.53 -9.73 -21.63
C PHE A 212 4.58 -9.54 -20.11
N VAL A 213 5.35 -10.35 -19.38
CA VAL A 213 5.51 -10.21 -17.92
C VAL A 213 6.16 -8.87 -17.56
N LYS A 214 7.13 -8.40 -18.38
CA LYS A 214 7.73 -7.08 -18.19
C LYS A 214 6.73 -5.97 -18.52
N ALA A 215 5.93 -6.12 -19.56
CA ALA A 215 4.86 -5.17 -19.86
C ALA A 215 3.88 -5.06 -18.67
N GLU A 216 3.41 -6.17 -18.13
CA GLU A 216 2.53 -6.18 -16.97
C GLU A 216 3.15 -5.58 -15.72
N SER A 217 4.47 -5.70 -15.55
CA SER A 217 5.18 -5.10 -14.41
C SER A 217 5.20 -3.57 -14.42
N LEU A 218 4.80 -2.92 -15.52
CA LEU A 218 4.63 -1.47 -15.61
C LEU A 218 3.26 -0.96 -15.15
N LEU A 219 2.32 -1.85 -14.90
CA LEU A 219 0.98 -1.49 -14.44
C LEU A 219 0.99 -1.14 -12.94
N VAL A 220 0.16 -0.16 -12.56
CA VAL A 220 -0.03 0.30 -11.19
C VAL A 220 -1.44 -0.05 -10.75
N SER A 221 -1.60 -0.60 -9.54
CA SER A 221 -2.93 -0.87 -8.96
C SER A 221 -3.56 0.42 -8.44
N VAL A 222 -4.84 0.62 -8.76
CA VAL A 222 -5.67 1.73 -8.25
C VAL A 222 -7.02 1.21 -7.78
N SER A 223 -7.57 1.80 -6.73
CA SER A 223 -8.89 1.41 -6.23
C SER A 223 -10.01 1.73 -7.23
N THR A 224 -11.12 1.02 -7.12
CA THR A 224 -12.31 1.21 -7.97
C THR A 224 -12.83 2.65 -7.90
N ASN A 225 -12.88 3.23 -6.71
CA ASN A 225 -13.37 4.61 -6.55
C ASN A 225 -12.42 5.62 -7.19
N ARG A 226 -11.13 5.43 -7.03
CA ARG A 226 -10.11 6.26 -7.68
C ARG A 226 -10.22 6.16 -9.20
N LEU A 227 -10.38 4.96 -9.72
CA LEU A 227 -10.55 4.74 -11.15
C LEU A 227 -11.81 5.43 -11.70
N ARG A 228 -12.95 5.31 -11.02
CA ARG A 228 -14.17 6.02 -11.41
C ARG A 228 -13.94 7.52 -11.50
N SER A 229 -13.26 8.11 -10.51
CA SER A 229 -12.92 9.53 -10.53
C SER A 229 -12.05 9.91 -11.72
N LEU A 230 -11.07 9.08 -12.08
CA LEU A 230 -10.20 9.32 -13.25
C LEU A 230 -11.00 9.28 -14.57
N PHE A 231 -11.98 8.41 -14.69
CA PHE A 231 -12.89 8.42 -15.86
C PHE A 231 -13.74 9.68 -15.89
N TYR A 232 -14.35 10.09 -14.79
CA TYR A 232 -15.17 11.31 -14.75
C TYR A 232 -14.38 12.59 -15.04
N SER A 233 -13.10 12.62 -14.66
CA SER A 233 -12.21 13.75 -14.95
C SER A 233 -11.56 13.69 -16.34
N GLY A 234 -11.83 12.65 -17.14
CA GLY A 234 -11.22 12.46 -18.46
C GLY A 234 -9.72 12.12 -18.40
N GLN A 235 -9.24 11.69 -17.24
CA GLN A 235 -7.83 11.31 -17.01
C GLN A 235 -7.56 9.82 -17.21
N ALA A 236 -8.57 9.01 -17.52
CA ALA A 236 -8.44 7.60 -17.86
C ALA A 236 -9.09 7.29 -19.18
N GLU A 237 -8.42 6.51 -20.02
CA GLU A 237 -8.93 6.06 -21.33
C GLU A 237 -8.41 4.66 -21.67
N TRP A 238 -9.21 3.91 -22.44
CA TRP A 238 -8.76 2.64 -23.01
C TRP A 238 -7.90 2.89 -24.24
N LYS A 239 -6.69 2.30 -24.29
CA LYS A 239 -5.77 2.36 -25.41
C LYS A 239 -5.41 0.97 -25.89
N SER A 240 -5.34 0.79 -27.21
CA SER A 240 -4.91 -0.44 -27.88
C SER A 240 -3.42 -0.39 -28.19
N PHE A 241 -2.72 -1.44 -27.83
CA PHE A 241 -1.30 -1.65 -28.10
C PHE A 241 -1.14 -2.84 -29.04
N ALA A 242 -0.55 -2.61 -30.21
CA ALA A 242 -0.37 -3.64 -31.22
C ALA A 242 0.90 -4.46 -30.96
N TYR A 243 0.84 -5.76 -31.17
CA TYR A 243 2.03 -6.64 -31.14
C TYR A 243 1.92 -7.75 -32.19
N PRO A 244 3.04 -8.22 -32.76
CA PRO A 244 3.02 -9.25 -33.78
C PRO A 244 2.77 -10.63 -33.16
N VAL A 245 1.94 -11.45 -33.85
CA VAL A 245 1.74 -12.86 -33.51
C VAL A 245 1.80 -13.66 -34.80
N LYS A 246 2.89 -14.37 -35.03
CA LYS A 246 3.17 -15.07 -36.30
C LYS A 246 3.02 -14.15 -37.51
N ASP A 247 2.01 -14.38 -38.33
CA ASP A 247 1.74 -13.61 -39.57
C ASP A 247 0.63 -12.55 -39.39
N SER A 248 0.20 -12.30 -38.14
CA SER A 248 -0.87 -11.34 -37.82
C SER A 248 -0.42 -10.29 -36.79
N ILE A 249 -1.19 -9.21 -36.68
CA ILE A 249 -1.05 -8.20 -35.63
C ILE A 249 -2.23 -8.36 -34.67
N GLU A 250 -1.93 -8.61 -33.42
CA GLU A 250 -2.91 -8.61 -32.34
C GLU A 250 -2.85 -7.31 -31.54
N HIS A 251 -3.91 -7.06 -30.79
CA HIS A 251 -4.05 -5.84 -30.00
C HIS A 251 -4.41 -6.16 -28.56
N LYS A 252 -3.58 -5.68 -27.62
CA LYS A 252 -3.88 -5.71 -26.21
C LYS A 252 -4.45 -4.35 -25.78
N LYS A 253 -5.60 -4.34 -25.09
CA LYS A 253 -6.23 -3.12 -24.59
C LYS A 253 -5.80 -2.94 -23.13
N GLU A 254 -5.32 -1.75 -22.81
CA GLU A 254 -4.97 -1.36 -21.45
C GLU A 254 -5.63 -0.04 -21.08
N LEU A 255 -5.88 0.10 -19.78
CA LEU A 255 -6.43 1.31 -19.22
C LEU A 255 -5.29 2.29 -18.94
N VAL A 256 -5.17 3.32 -19.74
CA VAL A 256 -4.11 4.33 -19.63
C VAL A 256 -4.60 5.52 -18.81
N VAL A 257 -3.74 6.01 -17.89
CA VAL A 257 -4.04 7.18 -17.06
C VAL A 257 -3.06 8.32 -17.32
N ARG A 258 -3.61 9.56 -17.38
CA ARG A 258 -2.85 10.79 -17.60
C ARG A 258 -2.41 11.45 -16.30
N ILE A 259 -2.11 10.64 -15.30
CA ILE A 259 -1.61 11.06 -14.00
C ILE A 259 -0.09 11.03 -14.04
N PRO A 260 0.63 12.03 -13.48
CA PRO A 260 2.08 12.01 -13.40
C PRO A 260 2.59 10.77 -12.67
N TYR A 261 3.60 10.14 -13.25
CA TYR A 261 4.28 8.99 -12.69
C TYR A 261 5.79 9.13 -12.86
N THR A 262 6.53 8.86 -11.81
CA THR A 262 8.00 8.75 -11.85
C THR A 262 8.44 7.51 -11.06
N SER A 263 9.59 6.94 -11.39
CA SER A 263 10.20 5.84 -10.63
C SER A 263 10.58 6.26 -9.20
N GLU A 264 10.74 7.56 -8.95
CA GLU A 264 11.06 8.09 -7.63
C GLU A 264 9.83 8.21 -6.73
N LEU A 265 8.72 8.79 -7.24
CA LEU A 265 7.53 9.15 -6.46
C LEU A 265 6.33 8.22 -6.69
N GLY A 266 6.35 7.37 -7.75
CA GLY A 266 5.18 6.59 -8.14
C GLY A 266 4.09 7.45 -8.78
N LEU A 267 2.85 6.97 -8.76
CA LEU A 267 1.69 7.68 -9.31
C LEU A 267 1.27 8.82 -8.36
N GLN A 268 1.18 10.05 -8.89
CA GLN A 268 0.97 11.28 -8.13
C GLN A 268 -0.41 11.85 -8.42
N PHE A 269 -1.31 11.78 -7.46
CA PHE A 269 -2.62 12.42 -7.55
C PHE A 269 -2.51 13.85 -7.04
N ASN A 270 -2.79 14.86 -7.88
CA ASN A 270 -2.79 16.25 -7.47
C ASN A 270 -3.85 16.50 -6.40
N THR A 271 -3.41 17.02 -5.25
CA THR A 271 -4.28 17.41 -4.13
C THR A 271 -4.99 18.76 -4.36
N ASP A 272 -4.62 19.51 -5.42
CA ASP A 272 -5.09 20.88 -5.64
C ASP A 272 -6.50 21.00 -6.24
N ASN A 273 -7.13 19.90 -6.62
CA ASN A 273 -8.55 19.93 -7.00
C ASN A 273 -9.40 19.60 -5.76
N ASN A 274 -9.91 20.62 -5.12
CA ASN A 274 -10.95 20.63 -4.10
C ASN A 274 -12.26 19.96 -4.60
N ASN A 275 -12.21 18.68 -4.92
CA ASN A 275 -13.39 17.87 -5.17
C ASN A 275 -13.52 16.81 -4.09
N SER A 276 -14.46 17.04 -3.20
CA SER A 276 -14.90 16.27 -2.04
C SER A 276 -15.42 14.83 -2.34
N TYR A 277 -14.96 14.21 -3.40
CA TYR A 277 -15.42 12.88 -3.84
C TYR A 277 -14.36 11.78 -3.76
N PHE A 278 -13.18 12.07 -3.20
CA PHE A 278 -12.11 11.06 -3.08
C PHE A 278 -12.16 10.38 -1.72
N GLN A 279 -12.93 9.32 -1.59
CA GLN A 279 -12.68 8.33 -0.56
C GLN A 279 -11.48 7.48 -1.02
N GLU A 280 -10.39 7.49 -0.28
CA GLU A 280 -9.33 6.51 -0.43
C GLU A 280 -9.87 5.20 0.15
N ASP A 281 -10.19 4.24 -0.72
CA ASP A 281 -10.51 2.90 -0.28
C ASP A 281 -9.23 2.17 0.14
N ASN A 282 -9.30 1.56 1.32
CA ASN A 282 -8.31 0.65 1.83
C ASN A 282 -8.28 -0.61 0.97
N TYR A 283 -7.21 -0.81 0.20
CA TYR A 283 -6.75 -2.15 -0.18
C TYR A 283 -5.22 -2.16 -0.09
N LEU A 284 -4.75 -3.13 0.69
CA LEU A 284 -3.36 -3.53 0.86
C LEU A 284 -2.73 -3.96 -0.46
#